data_d528159f1d41cd3f11a6fa1601c1e215
#
_entry.id   d528159f1d41cd3f11a6fa1601c1e215
#
_cell.length_a   1.000
_cell.length_b   1.000
_cell.length_c   1.000
_cell.angle_alpha   90.00
_cell.angle_beta   90.00
_cell.angle_gamma   90.00
#
_symmetry.space_group_name_H-M   'P 1'
#
loop_
_entity.id
_entity.type
_entity.pdbx_description
1 polymer ?
#
loop_
_entity_poly.entity_id
_entity_poly.type
_entity_poly.pdbx_seq_one_letter_code
_entity_poly.pdbx_strand_id
1 'polypeptide(L)'
;PSSRSGPASAPPRFVLAGFSLGGYVARSLVQQFPDRVAGLVLIATSLRADTPEQRRLKQDAISISAKGPFRGLSVAALSQSVHPQRAGDKDLIGRIRAMGARMGHAAFATQSLLNRGEVMASRVECPTLIIAAAQDALRGPEETRELALQLPGACLQVIEGSGHMIPLEQPEALARSIMQWLAAIG
;
A
#
# COMPACT_ATOMS: atom_id res chain seq x y z
N PRO A 1 -44.86 22.95 -18.91
CA PRO A 1 -44.57 21.80 -18.12
C PRO A 1 -43.09 21.87 -17.67
N SER A 2 -42.92 22.32 -16.45
CA SER A 2 -41.61 22.45 -15.83
C SER A 2 -41.15 21.03 -15.37
N SER A 3 -40.18 20.45 -16.04
CA SER A 3 -39.47 19.28 -15.59
C SER A 3 -38.70 19.64 -14.32
N ARG A 4 -39.21 19.24 -13.17
CA ARG A 4 -38.45 19.22 -11.92
C ARG A 4 -37.40 18.13 -12.07
N SER A 5 -36.17 18.51 -12.35
CA SER A 5 -35.01 17.64 -12.13
C SER A 5 -34.99 17.34 -10.64
N GLY A 6 -35.26 16.08 -10.28
CA GLY A 6 -35.07 15.59 -8.90
C GLY A 6 -33.64 15.83 -8.46
N PRO A 7 -33.38 15.88 -7.15
CA PRO A 7 -32.02 16.05 -6.66
C PRO A 7 -31.15 14.93 -7.23
N ALA A 8 -30.07 15.29 -7.93
CA ALA A 8 -29.09 14.32 -8.40
C ALA A 8 -28.64 13.50 -7.18
N SER A 9 -28.79 12.18 -7.23
CA SER A 9 -28.35 11.32 -6.15
C SER A 9 -26.85 11.55 -5.93
N ALA A 10 -26.45 11.72 -4.68
CA ALA A 10 -25.02 11.84 -4.35
C ALA A 10 -24.25 10.66 -4.98
N PRO A 11 -23.05 10.90 -5.52
CA PRO A 11 -22.28 9.85 -6.14
C PRO A 11 -21.99 8.74 -5.10
N PRO A 12 -21.97 7.44 -5.53
CA PRO A 12 -21.79 6.33 -4.60
C PRO A 12 -20.43 6.45 -3.87
N ARG A 13 -20.46 6.23 -2.56
CA ARG A 13 -19.26 6.17 -1.72
C ARG A 13 -18.70 4.75 -1.72
N PHE A 14 -17.39 4.62 -1.52
CA PHE A 14 -16.69 3.34 -1.50
C PHE A 14 -15.64 3.29 -0.40
N VAL A 15 -15.26 2.10 0.02
CA VAL A 15 -14.09 1.86 0.87
C VAL A 15 -12.87 1.69 -0.04
N LEU A 16 -11.82 2.44 0.24
CA LEU A 16 -10.59 2.45 -0.53
C LEU A 16 -9.51 1.69 0.23
N ALA A 17 -8.88 0.71 -0.41
CA ALA A 17 -7.76 -0.02 0.16
C ALA A 17 -6.47 0.26 -0.62
N GLY A 18 -5.38 0.53 0.09
CA GLY A 18 -4.05 0.77 -0.49
C GLY A 18 -2.97 -0.07 0.17
N PHE A 19 -2.31 -0.93 -0.62
CA PHE A 19 -1.18 -1.74 -0.18
C PHE A 19 0.14 -1.07 -0.56
N SER A 20 1.07 -0.96 0.37
CA SER A 20 2.43 -0.43 0.16
C SER A 20 2.40 0.93 -0.55
N LEU A 21 2.90 1.04 -1.78
CA LEU A 21 2.81 2.23 -2.62
C LEU A 21 1.36 2.69 -2.82
N GLY A 22 0.42 1.74 -2.95
CA GLY A 22 -1.01 2.02 -3.04
C GLY A 22 -1.56 2.80 -1.85
N GLY A 23 -0.94 2.72 -0.68
CA GLY A 23 -1.32 3.51 0.51
C GLY A 23 -1.06 5.01 0.33
N TYR A 24 0.03 5.38 -0.35
CA TYR A 24 0.29 6.79 -0.70
C TYR A 24 -0.74 7.30 -1.71
N VAL A 25 -1.04 6.49 -2.73
CA VAL A 25 -2.07 6.82 -3.74
C VAL A 25 -3.44 6.94 -3.09
N ALA A 26 -3.80 6.01 -2.21
CA ALA A 26 -5.09 6.02 -1.52
C ALA A 26 -5.27 7.27 -0.66
N ARG A 27 -4.26 7.68 0.10
CA ARG A 27 -4.31 8.93 0.88
C ARG A 27 -4.45 10.16 -0.01
N SER A 28 -3.73 10.21 -1.13
CA SER A 28 -3.89 11.30 -2.11
C SER A 28 -5.30 11.36 -2.69
N LEU A 29 -5.91 10.21 -2.99
CA LEU A 29 -7.29 10.12 -3.47
C LEU A 29 -8.31 10.61 -2.41
N VAL A 30 -8.15 10.22 -1.15
CA VAL A 30 -9.02 10.70 -0.06
C VAL A 30 -8.95 12.23 0.06
N GLN A 31 -7.76 12.81 -0.06
CA GLN A 31 -7.59 14.27 0.01
C GLN A 31 -8.26 15.02 -1.16
N GLN A 32 -8.25 14.41 -2.35
CA GLN A 32 -8.85 15.00 -3.54
C GLN A 32 -10.36 14.79 -3.61
N PHE A 33 -10.85 13.68 -3.07
CA PHE A 33 -12.25 13.26 -3.16
C PHE A 33 -12.80 12.76 -1.82
N PRO A 34 -12.77 13.60 -0.75
CA PRO A 34 -13.14 13.14 0.60
C PRO A 34 -14.59 12.62 0.66
N ASP A 35 -15.53 13.26 -0.05
CA ASP A 35 -16.93 12.88 -0.07
C ASP A 35 -17.21 11.52 -0.73
N ARG A 36 -16.25 11.00 -1.51
CA ARG A 36 -16.37 9.72 -2.22
C ARG A 36 -15.87 8.56 -1.39
N VAL A 37 -15.06 8.77 -0.37
CA VAL A 37 -14.44 7.70 0.40
C VAL A 37 -15.18 7.52 1.72
N ALA A 38 -15.84 6.36 1.87
CA ALA A 38 -16.57 5.97 3.08
C ALA A 38 -15.64 5.43 4.18
N GLY A 39 -14.49 4.89 3.79
CA GLY A 39 -13.48 4.35 4.71
C GLY A 39 -12.18 4.08 3.97
N LEU A 40 -11.07 4.07 4.70
CA LEU A 40 -9.71 3.89 4.17
C LEU A 40 -9.01 2.71 4.84
N VAL A 41 -8.45 1.80 4.06
CA VAL A 41 -7.62 0.68 4.55
C VAL A 41 -6.20 0.86 4.03
N LEU A 42 -5.25 1.03 4.94
CA LEU A 42 -3.83 1.23 4.66
C LEU A 42 -3.04 -0.02 5.08
N ILE A 43 -2.45 -0.73 4.11
CA ILE A 43 -1.81 -2.02 4.34
C ILE A 43 -0.32 -1.90 4.05
N ALA A 44 0.55 -2.22 5.03
CA ALA A 44 2.01 -2.22 4.90
C ALA A 44 2.55 -0.96 4.21
N THR A 45 2.14 0.21 4.68
CA THR A 45 2.48 1.51 4.09
C THR A 45 3.05 2.48 5.14
N SER A 46 3.51 3.64 4.71
CA SER A 46 4.23 4.60 5.55
C SER A 46 3.88 6.04 5.17
N LEU A 47 4.24 6.98 6.04
CA LEU A 47 4.25 8.42 5.75
C LEU A 47 5.58 8.90 5.17
N ARG A 48 6.64 8.12 5.38
CA ARG A 48 8.00 8.58 5.10
C ARG A 48 8.22 8.75 3.60
N ALA A 49 8.79 9.90 3.25
CA ALA A 49 9.37 10.10 1.93
C ALA A 49 10.62 9.24 1.75
N ASP A 50 11.01 9.01 0.51
CA ASP A 50 12.30 8.40 0.24
C ASP A 50 13.45 9.31 0.67
N THR A 51 14.45 8.75 1.34
CA THR A 51 15.71 9.45 1.61
C THR A 51 16.47 9.72 0.30
N PRO A 52 17.43 10.66 0.28
CA PRO A 52 18.28 10.88 -0.90
C PRO A 52 18.98 9.60 -1.37
N GLU A 53 19.42 8.77 -0.44
CA GLU A 53 20.06 7.49 -0.73
C GLU A 53 19.08 6.49 -1.37
N GLN A 54 17.88 6.34 -0.80
CA GLN A 54 16.84 5.48 -1.38
C GLN A 54 16.46 5.93 -2.78
N ARG A 55 16.35 7.24 -3.03
CA ARG A 55 16.08 7.78 -4.37
C ARG A 55 17.18 7.42 -5.35
N ARG A 56 18.46 7.56 -4.96
CA ARG A 56 19.59 7.18 -5.78
C ARG A 56 19.57 5.69 -6.12
N LEU A 57 19.40 4.82 -5.12
CA LEU A 57 19.32 3.37 -5.34
C LEU A 57 18.20 2.97 -6.30
N LYS A 58 17.06 3.64 -6.24
CA LYS A 58 15.94 3.43 -7.18
C LYS A 58 16.30 3.87 -8.59
N GLN A 59 16.95 5.02 -8.76
CA GLN A 59 17.42 5.51 -10.07
C GLN A 59 18.46 4.55 -10.68
N ASP A 60 19.39 4.06 -9.87
CA ASP A 60 20.37 3.06 -10.30
C ASP A 60 19.69 1.76 -10.74
N ALA A 61 18.72 1.26 -9.96
CA ALA A 61 17.95 0.08 -10.31
C ALA A 61 17.15 0.23 -11.60
N ILE A 62 16.55 1.40 -11.83
CA ILE A 62 15.86 1.72 -13.10
C ILE A 62 16.86 1.70 -14.26
N SER A 63 18.01 2.36 -14.11
CA SER A 63 19.02 2.45 -15.16
C SER A 63 19.62 1.09 -15.51
N ILE A 64 19.88 0.25 -14.52
CA ILE A 64 20.38 -1.12 -14.69
C ILE A 64 19.33 -1.99 -15.40
N SER A 65 18.08 -1.91 -14.96
CA SER A 65 17.00 -2.72 -15.51
C SER A 65 16.56 -2.33 -16.93
N ALA A 66 16.93 -1.13 -17.40
CA ALA A 66 16.69 -0.69 -18.78
C ALA A 66 17.61 -1.36 -19.81
N LYS A 67 18.72 -1.98 -19.38
CA LYS A 67 19.72 -2.56 -20.27
C LYS A 67 19.35 -3.90 -20.89
N GLY A 68 18.15 -4.42 -20.61
CA GLY A 68 17.69 -5.71 -21.12
C GLY A 68 16.23 -5.99 -20.79
N PRO A 69 15.73 -7.19 -21.06
CA PRO A 69 14.37 -7.56 -20.73
C PRO A 69 14.12 -7.45 -19.20
N PHE A 70 13.13 -6.65 -18.82
CA PHE A 70 12.75 -6.51 -17.41
C PHE A 70 12.10 -7.79 -16.89
N ARG A 71 12.72 -8.41 -15.91
CA ARG A 71 12.29 -9.68 -15.30
C ARG A 71 11.80 -9.52 -13.85
N GLY A 72 11.37 -8.32 -13.45
CA GLY A 72 11.04 -7.99 -12.07
C GLY A 72 12.29 -7.72 -11.20
N LEU A 73 12.07 -7.53 -9.91
CA LEU A 73 13.15 -7.31 -8.94
C LEU A 73 14.02 -8.55 -8.76
N SER A 74 15.23 -8.37 -8.23
CA SER A 74 16.15 -9.47 -7.91
C SER A 74 15.57 -10.38 -6.82
N VAL A 75 15.96 -11.65 -6.84
CA VAL A 75 15.56 -12.62 -5.79
C VAL A 75 15.96 -12.11 -4.40
N ALA A 76 17.16 -11.54 -4.25
CA ALA A 76 17.62 -10.99 -2.97
C ALA A 76 16.71 -9.88 -2.44
N ALA A 77 16.27 -8.94 -3.31
CA ALA A 77 15.34 -7.88 -2.93
C ALA A 77 13.96 -8.44 -2.57
N LEU A 78 13.48 -9.45 -3.29
CA LEU A 78 12.20 -10.08 -3.01
C LEU A 78 12.23 -10.93 -1.73
N SER A 79 13.33 -11.60 -1.43
CA SER A 79 13.50 -12.35 -0.17
C SER A 79 13.41 -11.44 1.07
N GLN A 80 13.77 -10.17 0.95
CA GLN A 80 13.60 -9.18 2.03
C GLN A 80 12.16 -8.69 2.18
N SER A 81 11.31 -8.92 1.18
CA SER A 81 9.91 -8.48 1.22
C SER A 81 8.96 -9.50 1.86
N VAL A 82 9.41 -10.66 2.18
CA VAL A 82 8.61 -11.73 2.79
C VAL A 82 9.08 -12.01 4.22
N HIS A 83 8.28 -12.79 4.96
CA HIS A 83 8.66 -13.24 6.30
C HIS A 83 10.06 -13.92 6.27
N PRO A 84 10.97 -13.67 7.23
CA PRO A 84 12.34 -14.25 7.23
C PRO A 84 12.39 -15.76 7.03
N GLN A 85 11.46 -16.52 7.63
CA GLN A 85 11.38 -17.97 7.45
C GLN A 85 10.95 -18.38 6.03
N ARG A 86 10.40 -17.48 5.25
CA ARG A 86 9.97 -17.69 3.85
C ARG A 86 10.92 -17.07 2.82
N ALA A 87 12.04 -16.49 3.26
CA ALA A 87 13.03 -15.87 2.38
C ALA A 87 13.61 -16.83 1.32
N GLY A 88 13.59 -18.14 1.61
CA GLY A 88 13.99 -19.22 0.69
C GLY A 88 12.85 -19.91 -0.07
N ASP A 89 11.60 -19.47 0.10
CA ASP A 89 10.42 -20.02 -0.57
C ASP A 89 10.42 -19.64 -2.07
N LYS A 90 10.90 -20.56 -2.89
CA LYS A 90 11.08 -20.33 -4.33
C LYS A 90 9.77 -20.09 -5.07
N ASP A 91 8.68 -20.70 -4.63
CA ASP A 91 7.36 -20.56 -5.25
C ASP A 91 6.77 -19.18 -4.95
N LEU A 92 6.81 -18.73 -3.68
CA LEU A 92 6.37 -17.41 -3.28
C LEU A 92 7.20 -16.32 -3.98
N ILE A 93 8.53 -16.42 -3.92
CA ILE A 93 9.44 -15.46 -4.57
C ILE A 93 9.25 -15.45 -6.08
N GLY A 94 9.09 -16.62 -6.70
CA GLY A 94 8.81 -16.76 -8.12
C GLY A 94 7.49 -16.09 -8.53
N ARG A 95 6.44 -16.27 -7.72
CA ARG A 95 5.13 -15.62 -7.91
C ARG A 95 5.23 -14.11 -7.84
N ILE A 96 5.88 -13.56 -6.83
CA ILE A 96 6.08 -12.10 -6.66
C ILE A 96 6.89 -11.55 -7.85
N ARG A 97 7.97 -12.24 -8.23
CA ARG A 97 8.80 -11.84 -9.37
C ARG A 97 8.03 -11.81 -10.68
N ALA A 98 7.21 -12.82 -10.94
CA ALA A 98 6.36 -12.90 -12.12
C ALA A 98 5.31 -11.76 -12.15
N MET A 99 4.75 -11.37 -11.00
CA MET A 99 3.86 -10.19 -10.91
C MET A 99 4.60 -8.91 -11.33
N GLY A 100 5.80 -8.67 -10.80
CA GLY A 100 6.63 -7.54 -11.18
C GLY A 100 7.01 -7.54 -12.66
N ALA A 101 7.41 -8.68 -13.20
CA ALA A 101 7.76 -8.83 -14.61
C ALA A 101 6.60 -8.49 -15.57
N ARG A 102 5.35 -8.89 -15.21
CA ARG A 102 4.16 -8.55 -16.00
C ARG A 102 3.85 -7.05 -16.03
N MET A 103 4.20 -6.31 -14.99
CA MET A 103 4.02 -4.84 -14.98
C MET A 103 4.96 -4.13 -15.96
N GLY A 104 6.12 -4.71 -16.21
CA GLY A 104 7.11 -4.16 -17.13
C GLY A 104 7.95 -3.03 -16.55
N HIS A 105 9.02 -2.68 -17.29
CA HIS A 105 10.00 -1.66 -16.87
C HIS A 105 9.40 -0.26 -16.74
N ALA A 106 8.52 0.14 -17.63
CA ALA A 106 7.92 1.48 -17.59
C ALA A 106 7.12 1.71 -16.30
N ALA A 107 6.28 0.74 -15.90
CA ALA A 107 5.54 0.82 -14.65
C ALA A 107 6.47 0.79 -13.43
N PHE A 108 7.50 -0.05 -13.45
CA PHE A 108 8.51 -0.09 -12.40
C PHE A 108 9.21 1.26 -12.22
N ALA A 109 9.64 1.90 -13.32
CA ALA A 109 10.28 3.21 -13.29
C ALA A 109 9.33 4.29 -12.73
N THR A 110 8.11 4.37 -13.24
CA THR A 110 7.10 5.34 -12.78
C THR A 110 6.82 5.21 -11.29
N GLN A 111 6.58 3.98 -10.81
CA GLN A 111 6.32 3.72 -9.38
C GLN A 111 7.53 4.02 -8.49
N SER A 112 8.74 3.74 -8.97
CA SER A 112 9.98 4.02 -8.23
C SER A 112 10.26 5.50 -8.07
N LEU A 113 9.88 6.32 -9.05
CA LEU A 113 10.07 7.77 -9.06
C LEU A 113 8.92 8.56 -8.43
N LEU A 114 7.84 7.90 -8.01
CA LEU A 114 6.71 8.58 -7.39
C LEU A 114 7.17 9.36 -6.15
N ASN A 115 6.85 10.66 -6.12
CA ASN A 115 7.10 11.49 -4.94
C ASN A 115 6.16 11.08 -3.80
N ARG A 116 6.73 10.58 -2.71
CA ARG A 116 6.00 10.06 -1.55
C ARG A 116 5.85 11.09 -0.43
N GLY A 117 6.53 12.24 -0.54
CA GLY A 117 6.60 13.25 0.53
C GLY A 117 5.44 14.23 0.59
N GLU A 118 4.62 14.32 -0.46
CA GLU A 118 3.61 15.38 -0.59
C GLU A 118 2.22 15.04 -0.01
N VAL A 119 2.01 13.80 0.42
CA VAL A 119 0.70 13.36 0.88
C VAL A 119 0.60 13.42 2.40
N MET A 120 0.03 14.51 2.89
CA MET A 120 -0.18 14.70 4.33
C MET A 120 -1.32 13.80 4.84
N ALA A 121 -1.11 13.13 5.97
CA ALA A 121 -2.14 12.29 6.60
C ALA A 121 -3.25 13.12 7.28
N SER A 122 -2.97 14.35 7.68
CA SER A 122 -3.83 15.22 8.50
C SER A 122 -5.17 15.64 7.86
N ARG A 123 -5.44 15.27 6.61
CA ARG A 123 -6.70 15.55 5.91
C ARG A 123 -7.58 14.31 5.69
N VAL A 124 -7.29 13.22 6.36
CA VAL A 124 -8.10 11.99 6.26
C VAL A 124 -9.12 12.01 7.40
N GLU A 125 -10.37 12.25 7.07
CA GLU A 125 -11.47 12.35 8.06
C GLU A 125 -12.35 11.09 8.11
N CYS A 126 -12.25 10.22 7.11
CA CYS A 126 -13.01 8.98 7.09
C CYS A 126 -12.45 7.94 8.05
N PRO A 127 -13.29 7.01 8.56
CA PRO A 127 -12.81 5.84 9.31
C PRO A 127 -11.63 5.17 8.61
N THR A 128 -10.57 4.88 9.36
CA THR A 128 -9.34 4.34 8.78
C THR A 128 -8.87 3.11 9.53
N LEU A 129 -8.56 2.05 8.78
CA LEU A 129 -7.88 0.85 9.26
C LEU A 129 -6.43 0.85 8.77
N ILE A 130 -5.49 0.69 9.67
CA ILE A 130 -4.07 0.51 9.35
C ILE A 130 -3.69 -0.93 9.67
N ILE A 131 -3.13 -1.64 8.70
CA ILE A 131 -2.66 -3.02 8.85
C ILE A 131 -1.17 -3.08 8.63
N ALA A 132 -0.43 -3.51 9.65
CA ALA A 132 1.00 -3.76 9.60
C ALA A 132 1.29 -5.27 9.57
N ALA A 133 2.44 -5.66 9.06
CA ALA A 133 3.00 -6.99 9.29
C ALA A 133 4.08 -6.92 10.37
N ALA A 134 4.08 -7.87 11.27
CA ALA A 134 5.01 -7.88 12.40
C ALA A 134 6.48 -8.04 11.96
N GLN A 135 6.72 -8.74 10.86
CA GLN A 135 8.05 -9.02 10.33
C GLN A 135 8.35 -8.26 9.02
N ASP A 136 7.69 -7.12 8.79
CA ASP A 136 7.94 -6.29 7.62
C ASP A 136 9.29 -5.56 7.74
N ALA A 137 10.26 -5.97 6.94
CA ALA A 137 11.57 -5.35 6.87
C ALA A 137 11.61 -4.09 5.96
N LEU A 138 10.59 -3.86 5.15
CA LEU A 138 10.51 -2.71 4.24
C LEU A 138 9.73 -1.54 4.84
N ARG A 139 8.75 -1.84 5.71
CA ARG A 139 7.88 -0.88 6.40
C ARG A 139 7.73 -1.30 7.86
N GLY A 140 8.75 -1.01 8.63
CA GLY A 140 8.84 -1.48 10.02
C GLY A 140 7.73 -0.96 10.93
N PRO A 141 7.59 -1.55 12.12
CA PRO A 141 6.54 -1.19 13.09
C PRO A 141 6.55 0.29 13.49
N GLU A 142 7.72 0.92 13.47
CA GLU A 142 7.86 2.35 13.80
C GLU A 142 7.17 3.23 12.75
N GLU A 143 7.39 2.95 11.46
CA GLU A 143 6.72 3.69 10.38
C GLU A 143 5.20 3.56 10.46
N THR A 144 4.71 2.39 10.86
CA THR A 144 3.27 2.16 11.04
C THR A 144 2.73 2.92 12.25
N ARG A 145 3.48 2.98 13.35
CA ARG A 145 3.08 3.80 14.52
C ARG A 145 3.05 5.28 14.18
N GLU A 146 4.05 5.78 13.45
CA GLU A 146 4.05 7.17 12.95
C GLU A 146 2.82 7.47 12.11
N LEU A 147 2.45 6.56 11.21
CA LEU A 147 1.23 6.67 10.40
C LEU A 147 -0.02 6.73 11.27
N ALA A 148 -0.13 5.87 12.29
CA ALA A 148 -1.27 5.84 13.19
C ALA A 148 -1.38 7.12 14.04
N LEU A 149 -0.27 7.68 14.50
CA LEU A 149 -0.24 8.95 15.24
C LEU A 149 -0.72 10.14 14.40
N GLN A 150 -0.52 10.10 13.09
CA GLN A 150 -0.96 11.17 12.17
C GLN A 150 -2.41 11.00 11.68
N LEU A 151 -3.06 9.90 12.05
CA LEU A 151 -4.46 9.58 11.69
C LEU A 151 -5.27 9.33 12.95
N PRO A 152 -5.68 10.39 13.68
CA PRO A 152 -6.44 10.26 14.93
C PRO A 152 -7.72 9.44 14.70
N GLY A 153 -7.95 8.44 15.57
CA GLY A 153 -9.09 7.53 15.46
C GLY A 153 -8.90 6.36 14.47
N ALA A 154 -7.74 6.24 13.82
CA ALA A 154 -7.46 5.05 13.02
C ALA A 154 -7.31 3.80 13.90
N CYS A 155 -7.92 2.70 13.45
CA CYS A 155 -7.71 1.38 14.04
C CYS A 155 -6.40 0.80 13.52
N LEU A 156 -5.47 0.45 14.40
CA LEU A 156 -4.22 -0.22 14.05
C LEU A 156 -4.30 -1.70 14.38
N GLN A 157 -4.02 -2.55 13.40
CA GLN A 157 -3.90 -3.99 13.57
C GLN A 157 -2.54 -4.49 13.05
N VAL A 158 -1.98 -5.48 13.73
CA VAL A 158 -0.71 -6.11 13.34
C VAL A 158 -0.98 -7.57 13.00
N ILE A 159 -0.55 -8.01 11.83
CA ILE A 159 -0.65 -9.40 11.39
C ILE A 159 0.71 -10.08 11.60
N GLU A 160 0.68 -11.13 12.42
CA GLU A 160 1.85 -11.97 12.69
C GLU A 160 2.11 -12.97 11.55
N GLY A 161 3.35 -13.45 11.44
CA GLY A 161 3.76 -14.46 10.46
C GLY A 161 3.79 -13.96 9.02
N SER A 162 3.94 -12.66 8.83
CA SER A 162 4.08 -12.04 7.51
C SER A 162 5.20 -11.02 7.47
N GLY A 163 5.91 -10.97 6.36
CA GLY A 163 6.68 -9.81 5.94
C GLY A 163 5.82 -8.78 5.22
N HIS A 164 6.44 -8.00 4.35
CA HIS A 164 5.75 -6.96 3.59
C HIS A 164 4.58 -7.47 2.73
N MET A 165 4.69 -8.70 2.24
CA MET A 165 3.73 -9.28 1.29
C MET A 165 2.51 -9.92 1.96
N ILE A 166 1.89 -9.24 2.94
CA ILE A 166 0.71 -9.70 3.67
C ILE A 166 -0.36 -10.34 2.76
N PRO A 167 -0.71 -9.75 1.59
CA PRO A 167 -1.76 -10.32 0.73
C PRO A 167 -1.42 -11.71 0.17
N LEU A 168 -0.14 -12.09 0.16
CA LEU A 168 0.32 -13.40 -0.32
C LEU A 168 0.72 -14.34 0.81
N GLU A 169 1.10 -13.79 1.96
CA GLU A 169 1.61 -14.57 3.08
C GLU A 169 0.52 -14.91 4.09
N GLN A 170 -0.40 -13.98 4.35
CA GLN A 170 -1.48 -14.12 5.34
C GLN A 170 -2.83 -13.60 4.78
N PRO A 171 -3.31 -14.11 3.62
CA PRO A 171 -4.52 -13.58 2.97
C PRO A 171 -5.78 -13.72 3.82
N GLU A 172 -5.93 -14.83 4.56
CA GLU A 172 -7.08 -15.07 5.41
C GLU A 172 -7.10 -14.14 6.63
N ALA A 173 -5.93 -13.88 7.25
CA ALA A 173 -5.81 -12.94 8.36
C ALA A 173 -6.10 -11.51 7.89
N LEU A 174 -5.59 -11.12 6.72
CA LEU A 174 -5.88 -9.84 6.10
C LEU A 174 -7.37 -9.67 5.83
N ALA A 175 -8.01 -10.67 5.22
CA ALA A 175 -9.44 -10.63 4.92
C ALA A 175 -10.28 -10.52 6.20
N ARG A 176 -9.98 -11.32 7.23
CA ARG A 176 -10.69 -11.24 8.53
C ARG A 176 -10.57 -9.85 9.16
N SER A 177 -9.36 -9.27 9.18
CA SER A 177 -9.13 -7.94 9.72
C SER A 177 -9.97 -6.88 9.03
N ILE A 178 -10.00 -6.89 7.70
CA ILE A 178 -10.79 -5.94 6.90
C ILE A 178 -12.29 -6.15 7.13
N MET A 179 -12.78 -7.39 7.09
CA MET A 179 -14.21 -7.69 7.27
C MET A 179 -14.72 -7.33 8.65
N GLN A 180 -13.95 -7.61 9.71
CA GLN A 180 -14.30 -7.21 11.07
C GLN A 180 -14.39 -5.70 11.23
N TRP A 181 -13.42 -4.98 10.65
CA TRP A 181 -13.43 -3.52 10.69
C TRP A 181 -14.60 -2.93 9.89
N LEU A 182 -14.90 -3.47 8.70
CA LEU A 182 -16.05 -3.03 7.90
C LEU A 182 -17.37 -3.20 8.66
N ALA A 183 -17.54 -4.32 9.36
CA ALA A 183 -18.72 -4.54 10.19
C ALA A 183 -18.84 -3.56 11.38
N ALA A 184 -17.73 -3.00 11.83
CA ALA A 184 -17.71 -2.04 12.94
C ALA A 184 -18.00 -0.59 12.52
N ILE A 185 -17.80 -0.26 11.24
CA ILE A 185 -18.02 1.11 10.73
C ILE A 185 -19.31 1.27 9.92
N GLY A 186 -19.95 0.20 9.54
CA GLY A 186 -21.22 0.17 8.78
C GLY A 186 -22.40 -0.02 9.66
#